data_621be9ce5bc000980c6044b7a722947a
#
_entry.id   621be9ce5bc000980c6044b7a722947a
#
_cell.length_a   1.000
_cell.length_b   1.000
_cell.length_c   1.000
_cell.angle_alpha   90.00
_cell.angle_beta   90.00
_cell.angle_gamma   90.00
#
_symmetry.space_group_name_H-M   'P 1'
#
loop_
_entity.id
_entity.type
_entity.pdbx_description
1 polymer ?
#
loop_
_entity_poly.entity_id
_entity_poly.type
_entity_poly.pdbx_seq_one_letter_code
_entity_poly.pdbx_strand_id
1 'polypeptide(L)'
;MTITAPSTRLLPTCSPKWATRRRPERDSFGGELASVAAKLGQPFMPWQRDAALVGCEIDPDTGLPAYRKVLITVPRQQGKTTLYLSWQISRCLSPRWVQPQRSAFTAQSGKDARDKWMDELFPLIRRSRALKPLVSRIYEGMGNEYVKFTNGSLIRLLSTSSSSGHSKTLHQAVLDEIWHDADSRREQGLGPSMLTIADAQVLMCSTAGTAASVVLNRYMELGRAAVQADSGHGIAYIEYSAPDGWDPEDEASYYGFMPALCPDPPCRCGGGRWRHTVTLDAIRSERASMEPPEFARAYGNVSNTTGQRASMLAGGWGDRADPGSQISGPVALAFAVASDESPWPGATSIAVAGRRADGLGHGELTEPVRPGTAGLVDRLVELAERHDPCVLVLNGAGGAEVFVKELVERGFVVTAPGKDPPPGKRRLQVTGAREYAQACGALADDVK
;
A
#
# COMPACT_ATOMS: atom_id res chain seq x y z
N MET A 1 -34.43 29.63 -31.68
CA MET A 1 -33.75 28.73 -30.75
C MET A 1 -32.38 28.41 -31.29
N THR A 2 -31.35 29.06 -30.78
CA THR A 2 -29.98 28.83 -31.19
C THR A 2 -29.47 27.61 -30.43
N ILE A 3 -29.27 26.52 -31.13
CA ILE A 3 -28.68 25.28 -30.55
C ILE A 3 -27.17 25.60 -30.41
N THR A 4 -26.74 25.96 -29.22
CA THR A 4 -25.33 26.00 -28.85
C THR A 4 -24.76 24.60 -28.94
N ALA A 5 -23.83 24.37 -29.87
CA ALA A 5 -23.06 23.13 -29.94
C ALA A 5 -22.41 22.84 -28.56
N PRO A 6 -22.40 21.59 -28.08
CA PRO A 6 -21.71 21.27 -26.85
C PRO A 6 -20.23 21.61 -27.01
N SER A 7 -19.71 22.42 -26.11
CA SER A 7 -18.29 22.72 -26.01
C SER A 7 -17.54 21.38 -25.82
N THR A 8 -16.81 20.95 -26.83
CA THR A 8 -15.94 19.78 -26.75
C THR A 8 -14.82 20.11 -25.77
N ARG A 9 -15.02 19.77 -24.48
CA ARG A 9 -13.97 19.86 -23.48
C ARG A 9 -12.84 18.92 -23.93
N LEU A 10 -11.66 19.47 -24.19
CA LEU A 10 -10.49 18.65 -24.52
C LEU A 10 -10.19 17.75 -23.34
N LEU A 11 -10.10 16.43 -23.59
CA LEU A 11 -9.73 15.47 -22.55
C LEU A 11 -8.26 15.72 -22.13
N PRO A 12 -7.94 15.59 -20.83
CA PRO A 12 -6.56 15.74 -20.37
C PRO A 12 -5.67 14.65 -20.94
N THR A 13 -4.41 14.99 -21.19
CA THR A 13 -3.38 14.01 -21.59
C THR A 13 -3.02 13.14 -20.39
N CYS A 14 -3.09 11.83 -20.57
CA CYS A 14 -2.71 10.89 -19.51
C CYS A 14 -1.20 10.96 -19.24
N SER A 15 -0.83 11.27 -18.01
CA SER A 15 0.55 11.35 -17.56
C SER A 15 0.69 10.88 -16.12
N PRO A 16 1.86 10.33 -15.73
CA PRO A 16 2.10 10.00 -14.34
C PRO A 16 2.18 11.27 -13.48
N LYS A 17 1.63 11.20 -12.26
CA LYS A 17 1.76 12.27 -11.25
C LYS A 17 3.20 12.38 -10.75
N TRP A 18 3.85 11.22 -10.61
CA TRP A 18 5.26 11.10 -10.25
C TRP A 18 5.93 10.10 -11.18
N ALA A 19 7.06 10.48 -11.77
CA ALA A 19 7.84 9.55 -12.60
C ALA A 19 9.33 9.87 -12.54
N THR A 20 10.12 8.83 -12.34
CA THR A 20 11.56 8.88 -12.62
C THR A 20 11.76 9.26 -14.08
N ARG A 21 12.57 10.27 -14.30
CA ARG A 21 12.85 10.80 -15.64
C ARG A 21 13.62 9.78 -16.48
N ARG A 22 13.18 9.52 -17.71
CA ARG A 22 13.97 8.75 -18.69
C ARG A 22 15.25 9.51 -19.03
N ARG A 23 16.38 8.80 -19.03
CA ARG A 23 17.71 9.30 -19.39
C ARG A 23 18.06 8.79 -20.79
N PRO A 24 17.88 9.60 -21.86
CA PRO A 24 18.08 9.15 -23.24
C PRO A 24 19.50 8.65 -23.53
N GLU A 25 20.48 9.13 -22.78
CA GLU A 25 21.89 8.75 -22.86
C GLU A 25 22.16 7.32 -22.36
N ARG A 26 21.23 6.74 -21.62
CA ARG A 26 21.32 5.37 -21.14
C ARG A 26 20.66 4.40 -22.11
N ASP A 27 21.29 3.26 -22.32
CA ASP A 27 20.63 2.12 -22.97
C ASP A 27 19.44 1.65 -22.10
N SER A 28 18.50 0.96 -22.73
CA SER A 28 17.37 0.35 -22.00
C SER A 28 16.92 -0.93 -22.70
N PHE A 29 16.74 -1.98 -21.92
CA PHE A 29 16.15 -3.22 -22.43
C PHE A 29 14.61 -3.24 -22.41
N GLY A 30 13.96 -2.11 -22.15
CA GLY A 30 12.49 -1.99 -22.16
C GLY A 30 11.85 -2.35 -23.49
N GLY A 31 12.58 -2.20 -24.61
CA GLY A 31 12.13 -2.65 -25.91
C GLY A 31 12.01 -4.18 -26.05
N GLU A 32 12.86 -4.93 -25.33
CA GLU A 32 12.78 -6.39 -25.27
C GLU A 32 11.48 -6.84 -24.58
N LEU A 33 11.09 -6.14 -23.49
CA LEU A 33 9.83 -6.39 -22.81
C LEU A 33 8.63 -6.17 -23.73
N ALA A 34 8.64 -5.07 -24.48
CA ALA A 34 7.57 -4.78 -25.44
C ALA A 34 7.48 -5.85 -26.54
N SER A 35 8.62 -6.38 -26.98
CA SER A 35 8.68 -7.51 -27.93
C SER A 35 8.06 -8.78 -27.32
N VAL A 36 8.37 -9.09 -26.06
CA VAL A 36 7.77 -10.25 -25.35
C VAL A 36 6.27 -10.06 -25.19
N ALA A 37 5.79 -8.87 -24.80
CA ALA A 37 4.36 -8.56 -24.68
C ALA A 37 3.62 -8.79 -26.01
N ALA A 38 4.21 -8.36 -27.12
CA ALA A 38 3.64 -8.60 -28.46
C ALA A 38 3.60 -10.11 -28.80
N LYS A 39 4.63 -10.87 -28.43
CA LYS A 39 4.68 -12.34 -28.60
C LYS A 39 3.65 -13.07 -27.73
N LEU A 40 3.27 -12.48 -26.59
CA LEU A 40 2.16 -12.98 -25.75
C LEU A 40 0.79 -12.63 -26.30
N GLY A 41 0.72 -11.82 -27.36
CA GLY A 41 -0.55 -11.31 -27.92
C GLY A 41 -1.15 -10.15 -27.13
N GLN A 42 -0.36 -9.52 -26.25
CA GLN A 42 -0.75 -8.40 -25.40
C GLN A 42 0.24 -7.24 -25.57
N PRO A 43 0.32 -6.60 -26.74
CA PRO A 43 1.27 -5.53 -27.00
C PRO A 43 1.06 -4.37 -26.04
N PHE A 44 2.16 -3.77 -25.58
CA PHE A 44 2.13 -2.69 -24.59
C PHE A 44 1.34 -1.46 -25.07
N MET A 45 0.51 -0.96 -24.19
CA MET A 45 0.02 0.42 -24.24
C MET A 45 1.18 1.41 -24.05
N PRO A 46 1.03 2.69 -24.45
CA PRO A 46 2.09 3.70 -24.32
C PRO A 46 2.72 3.76 -22.92
N TRP A 47 1.89 3.84 -21.87
CA TRP A 47 2.37 3.93 -20.50
C TRP A 47 3.23 2.74 -20.04
N GLN A 48 2.88 1.53 -20.49
CA GLN A 48 3.67 0.32 -20.16
C GLN A 48 5.02 0.35 -20.86
N ARG A 49 5.06 0.89 -22.09
CA ARG A 49 6.29 1.06 -22.83
C ARG A 49 7.21 2.08 -22.15
N ASP A 50 6.65 3.21 -21.73
CA ASP A 50 7.40 4.28 -21.07
C ASP A 50 7.93 3.80 -19.71
N ALA A 51 7.10 3.10 -18.93
CA ALA A 51 7.49 2.48 -17.67
C ALA A 51 8.61 1.44 -17.85
N ALA A 52 8.50 0.61 -18.90
CA ALA A 52 9.54 -0.36 -19.22
C ALA A 52 10.85 0.32 -19.65
N LEU A 53 10.79 1.38 -20.47
CA LEU A 53 11.98 2.11 -20.91
C LEU A 53 12.73 2.74 -19.72
N VAL A 54 12.03 3.28 -18.75
CA VAL A 54 12.63 3.88 -17.54
C VAL A 54 13.17 2.78 -16.62
N GLY A 55 12.33 1.83 -16.21
CA GLY A 55 12.73 0.82 -15.22
C GLY A 55 13.82 -0.15 -15.70
N CYS A 56 14.03 -0.24 -17.01
CA CYS A 56 15.03 -1.08 -17.68
C CYS A 56 16.27 -0.32 -18.13
N GLU A 57 16.51 0.90 -17.64
CA GLU A 57 17.75 1.62 -17.93
C GLU A 57 18.98 0.84 -17.45
N ILE A 58 20.05 0.93 -18.23
CA ILE A 58 21.36 0.38 -17.93
C ILE A 58 22.28 1.53 -17.55
N ASP A 59 22.96 1.37 -16.44
CA ASP A 59 24.03 2.28 -16.04
C ASP A 59 25.22 2.12 -17.01
N PRO A 60 25.68 3.18 -17.67
CA PRO A 60 26.71 3.11 -18.70
C PRO A 60 28.09 2.73 -18.14
N ASP A 61 28.35 3.03 -16.86
CA ASP A 61 29.65 2.79 -16.25
C ASP A 61 29.80 1.33 -15.80
N THR A 62 28.69 0.69 -15.38
CA THR A 62 28.72 -0.66 -14.83
C THR A 62 28.13 -1.71 -15.77
N GLY A 63 27.34 -1.32 -16.77
CA GLY A 63 26.57 -2.22 -17.62
C GLY A 63 25.43 -2.96 -16.88
N LEU A 64 25.13 -2.57 -15.64
CA LEU A 64 24.10 -3.17 -14.81
C LEU A 64 22.80 -2.36 -14.87
N PRO A 65 21.66 -2.91 -14.41
CA PRO A 65 20.44 -2.13 -14.24
C PRO A 65 20.68 -0.90 -13.36
N ALA A 66 20.37 0.30 -13.86
CA ALA A 66 20.51 1.54 -13.12
C ALA A 66 19.63 1.57 -11.85
N TYR A 67 18.52 0.85 -11.89
CA TYR A 67 17.58 0.75 -10.78
C TYR A 67 17.43 -0.70 -10.33
N ARG A 68 17.93 -0.99 -9.13
CA ARG A 68 17.73 -2.32 -8.50
C ARG A 68 16.30 -2.54 -8.03
N LYS A 69 15.56 -1.45 -7.79
CA LYS A 69 14.16 -1.49 -7.38
C LYS A 69 13.34 -0.63 -8.34
N VAL A 70 12.20 -1.15 -8.76
CA VAL A 70 11.25 -0.44 -9.62
C VAL A 70 9.89 -0.55 -8.96
N LEU A 71 9.28 0.58 -8.61
CA LEU A 71 7.92 0.63 -8.10
C LEU A 71 7.00 1.29 -9.10
N ILE A 72 5.91 0.62 -9.44
CA ILE A 72 4.86 1.12 -10.31
C ILE A 72 3.54 1.06 -9.59
N THR A 73 2.91 2.21 -9.37
CA THR A 73 1.55 2.30 -8.85
C THR A 73 0.62 2.91 -9.88
N VAL A 74 -0.46 2.21 -10.15
CA VAL A 74 -1.50 2.64 -11.11
C VAL A 74 -2.87 2.18 -10.59
N PRO A 75 -3.97 2.80 -10.99
CA PRO A 75 -5.32 2.33 -10.66
C PRO A 75 -5.52 0.83 -11.00
N ARG A 76 -6.57 0.24 -10.49
CA ARG A 76 -6.95 -1.14 -10.87
C ARG A 76 -7.20 -1.24 -12.37
N GLN A 77 -7.00 -2.44 -12.93
CA GLN A 77 -7.28 -2.80 -14.33
C GLN A 77 -6.49 -2.01 -15.40
N GLN A 78 -5.34 -1.43 -15.03
CA GLN A 78 -4.50 -0.69 -15.98
C GLN A 78 -3.48 -1.57 -16.75
N GLY A 79 -3.46 -2.89 -16.52
CA GLY A 79 -2.59 -3.81 -17.27
C GLY A 79 -1.22 -4.08 -16.63
N LYS A 80 -1.07 -3.94 -15.31
CA LYS A 80 0.15 -4.28 -14.55
C LYS A 80 0.67 -5.68 -14.87
N THR A 81 -0.25 -6.66 -14.96
CA THR A 81 0.08 -8.07 -15.21
C THR A 81 0.89 -8.26 -16.47
N THR A 82 0.46 -7.69 -17.60
CA THR A 82 1.17 -7.78 -18.88
C THR A 82 2.60 -7.25 -18.76
N LEU A 83 2.79 -6.16 -18.04
CA LEU A 83 4.10 -5.53 -17.86
C LEU A 83 5.05 -6.44 -17.10
N TYR A 84 4.67 -6.92 -15.91
CA TYR A 84 5.60 -7.72 -15.11
C TYR A 84 5.82 -9.13 -15.66
N LEU A 85 4.83 -9.76 -16.30
CA LEU A 85 5.02 -11.05 -16.98
C LEU A 85 6.01 -10.92 -18.13
N SER A 86 5.88 -9.88 -18.93
CA SER A 86 6.83 -9.61 -20.04
C SER A 86 8.23 -9.34 -19.50
N TRP A 87 8.35 -8.68 -18.35
CA TRP A 87 9.64 -8.43 -17.71
C TRP A 87 10.32 -9.73 -17.24
N GLN A 88 9.56 -10.61 -16.57
CA GLN A 88 10.09 -11.92 -16.13
C GLN A 88 10.53 -12.81 -17.30
N ILE A 89 9.70 -12.89 -18.34
CA ILE A 89 10.02 -13.71 -19.52
C ILE A 89 11.22 -13.12 -20.27
N SER A 90 11.27 -11.79 -20.46
CA SER A 90 12.41 -11.12 -21.08
C SER A 90 13.68 -11.39 -20.29
N ARG A 91 13.65 -11.29 -18.97
CA ARG A 91 14.79 -11.59 -18.11
C ARG A 91 15.32 -13.01 -18.31
N CYS A 92 14.42 -13.98 -18.43
CA CYS A 92 14.78 -15.38 -18.62
C CYS A 92 15.31 -15.70 -20.03
N LEU A 93 14.95 -14.93 -21.05
CA LEU A 93 15.24 -15.26 -22.44
C LEU A 93 16.27 -14.34 -23.11
N SER A 94 16.51 -13.15 -22.56
CA SER A 94 17.43 -12.18 -23.14
C SER A 94 18.88 -12.67 -23.07
N PRO A 95 19.63 -12.61 -24.19
CA PRO A 95 21.06 -12.92 -24.21
C PRO A 95 21.90 -11.85 -23.47
N ARG A 96 21.32 -10.75 -23.07
CA ARG A 96 21.99 -9.69 -22.29
C ARG A 96 22.52 -10.23 -20.95
N TRP A 97 21.81 -11.19 -20.36
CA TRP A 97 22.09 -11.71 -19.03
C TRP A 97 22.80 -13.06 -19.08
N VAL A 98 23.70 -13.28 -18.13
CA VAL A 98 24.33 -14.59 -17.96
C VAL A 98 23.26 -15.62 -17.61
N GLN A 99 23.13 -16.64 -18.42
CA GLN A 99 22.13 -17.70 -18.26
C GLN A 99 22.69 -18.87 -17.43
N PRO A 100 21.85 -19.61 -16.69
CA PRO A 100 20.38 -19.46 -16.56
C PRO A 100 19.96 -18.40 -15.54
N GLN A 101 18.90 -17.68 -15.85
CA GLN A 101 18.28 -16.71 -14.94
C GLN A 101 17.20 -17.36 -14.06
N ARG A 102 17.05 -16.84 -12.85
CA ARG A 102 16.01 -17.26 -11.89
C ARG A 102 15.18 -16.07 -11.47
N SER A 103 13.90 -16.08 -11.84
CA SER A 103 12.92 -15.08 -11.47
C SER A 103 11.91 -15.67 -10.49
N ALA A 104 11.50 -14.87 -9.50
CA ALA A 104 10.46 -15.21 -8.56
C ALA A 104 9.24 -14.31 -8.75
N PHE A 105 8.05 -14.85 -8.48
CA PHE A 105 6.81 -14.10 -8.42
C PHE A 105 6.12 -14.35 -7.09
N THR A 106 5.65 -13.29 -6.46
CA THR A 106 4.82 -13.35 -5.26
C THR A 106 3.63 -12.42 -5.42
N ALA A 107 2.46 -12.81 -4.91
CA ALA A 107 1.29 -11.95 -4.79
C ALA A 107 0.88 -11.86 -3.31
N GLN A 108 -0.27 -11.30 -3.02
CA GLN A 108 -0.83 -11.14 -1.68
C GLN A 108 -0.85 -12.46 -0.88
N SER A 109 -1.23 -13.55 -1.51
CA SER A 109 -1.14 -14.90 -0.95
C SER A 109 -0.58 -15.89 -1.96
N GLY A 110 -0.13 -17.07 -1.47
CA GLY A 110 0.29 -18.14 -2.36
C GLY A 110 -0.84 -18.65 -3.28
N LYS A 111 -2.09 -18.60 -2.80
CA LYS A 111 -3.27 -18.94 -3.59
C LYS A 111 -3.49 -17.93 -4.71
N ASP A 112 -3.50 -16.63 -4.40
CA ASP A 112 -3.71 -15.58 -5.41
C ASP A 112 -2.62 -15.61 -6.48
N ALA A 113 -1.37 -15.82 -6.06
CA ALA A 113 -0.25 -15.98 -6.99
C ALA A 113 -0.47 -17.17 -7.94
N ARG A 114 -0.93 -18.31 -7.39
CA ARG A 114 -1.22 -19.51 -8.14
C ARG A 114 -2.38 -19.32 -9.12
N ASP A 115 -3.51 -18.80 -8.65
CA ASP A 115 -4.70 -18.59 -9.47
C ASP A 115 -4.37 -17.66 -10.65
N LYS A 116 -3.63 -16.58 -10.41
CA LYS A 116 -3.17 -15.67 -11.46
C LYS A 116 -2.29 -16.35 -12.51
N TRP A 117 -1.41 -17.27 -12.10
CA TRP A 117 -0.57 -18.00 -13.05
C TRP A 117 -1.35 -19.05 -13.84
N MET A 118 -2.28 -19.75 -13.18
CA MET A 118 -3.12 -20.76 -13.85
C MET A 118 -4.05 -20.10 -14.87
N ASP A 119 -4.62 -18.94 -14.53
CA ASP A 119 -5.63 -18.29 -15.38
C ASP A 119 -5.00 -17.36 -16.44
N GLU A 120 -3.83 -16.77 -16.16
CA GLU A 120 -3.22 -15.79 -17.05
C GLU A 120 -1.91 -16.29 -17.68
N LEU A 121 -0.83 -16.50 -16.90
CA LEU A 121 0.51 -16.73 -17.44
C LEU A 121 0.62 -18.02 -18.25
N PHE A 122 0.18 -19.14 -17.70
CA PHE A 122 0.29 -20.43 -18.39
C PHE A 122 -0.51 -20.45 -19.69
N PRO A 123 -1.78 -19.99 -19.73
CA PRO A 123 -2.53 -19.88 -20.98
C PRO A 123 -1.89 -18.96 -22.02
N LEU A 124 -1.31 -17.81 -21.61
CA LEU A 124 -0.64 -16.88 -22.52
C LEU A 124 0.57 -17.53 -23.18
N ILE A 125 1.43 -18.20 -22.38
CA ILE A 125 2.61 -18.90 -22.90
C ILE A 125 2.21 -20.05 -23.83
N ARG A 126 1.22 -20.87 -23.44
CA ARG A 126 0.76 -22.02 -24.23
C ARG A 126 0.19 -21.61 -25.59
N ARG A 127 -0.48 -20.46 -25.66
CA ARG A 127 -1.06 -19.91 -26.90
C ARG A 127 -0.04 -19.20 -27.78
N SER A 128 1.06 -18.73 -27.22
CA SER A 128 2.10 -18.00 -27.96
C SER A 128 2.91 -18.94 -28.87
N ARG A 129 2.75 -18.79 -30.17
CA ARG A 129 3.56 -19.55 -31.16
C ARG A 129 5.06 -19.28 -31.03
N ALA A 130 5.42 -18.06 -30.60
CA ALA A 130 6.81 -17.64 -30.48
C ALA A 130 7.46 -18.09 -29.17
N LEU A 131 6.72 -18.15 -28.06
CA LEU A 131 7.28 -18.46 -26.74
C LEU A 131 7.15 -19.94 -26.38
N LYS A 132 6.09 -20.62 -26.82
CA LYS A 132 5.88 -22.05 -26.54
C LYS A 132 7.10 -22.95 -26.86
N PRO A 133 7.80 -22.80 -27.99
CA PRO A 133 8.97 -23.61 -28.28
C PRO A 133 10.18 -23.34 -27.36
N LEU A 134 10.21 -22.21 -26.70
CA LEU A 134 11.28 -21.82 -25.76
C LEU A 134 11.04 -22.32 -24.33
N VAL A 135 9.88 -22.93 -24.06
CA VAL A 135 9.53 -23.50 -22.75
C VAL A 135 9.76 -25.01 -22.77
N SER A 136 10.62 -25.47 -21.87
CA SER A 136 10.89 -26.90 -21.71
C SER A 136 9.87 -27.59 -20.81
N ARG A 137 9.34 -26.88 -19.81
CA ARG A 137 8.34 -27.42 -18.84
C ARG A 137 7.52 -26.32 -18.19
N ILE A 138 6.22 -26.56 -18.07
CA ILE A 138 5.32 -25.86 -17.15
C ILE A 138 4.91 -26.89 -16.08
N TYR A 139 5.16 -26.56 -14.80
CA TYR A 139 4.79 -27.40 -13.68
C TYR A 139 3.72 -26.72 -12.82
N GLU A 140 2.61 -27.42 -12.62
CA GLU A 140 1.40 -26.89 -11.98
C GLU A 140 1.13 -27.51 -10.60
N GLY A 141 2.06 -28.34 -10.09
CA GLY A 141 1.90 -28.97 -8.78
C GLY A 141 1.93 -27.95 -7.64
N MET A 142 0.92 -28.05 -6.77
CA MET A 142 0.68 -27.09 -5.70
C MET A 142 1.93 -26.84 -4.84
N GLY A 143 2.27 -25.55 -4.66
CA GLY A 143 3.41 -25.10 -3.86
C GLY A 143 4.77 -25.15 -4.55
N ASN A 144 4.83 -25.66 -5.81
CA ASN A 144 6.07 -25.74 -6.59
C ASN A 144 5.89 -25.30 -8.04
N GLU A 145 4.93 -24.48 -8.33
CA GLU A 145 4.60 -24.00 -9.68
C GLU A 145 5.79 -23.28 -10.31
N TYR A 146 6.12 -23.62 -11.56
CA TYR A 146 7.16 -22.94 -12.31
C TYR A 146 7.01 -23.07 -13.83
N VAL A 147 7.63 -22.12 -14.53
CA VAL A 147 7.93 -22.22 -15.96
C VAL A 147 9.43 -22.36 -16.12
N LYS A 148 9.88 -23.44 -16.78
CA LYS A 148 11.29 -23.67 -17.12
C LYS A 148 11.48 -23.47 -18.60
N PHE A 149 12.48 -22.68 -18.97
CA PHE A 149 12.85 -22.42 -20.35
C PHE A 149 13.93 -23.41 -20.85
N THR A 150 14.08 -23.51 -22.17
CA THR A 150 15.06 -24.44 -22.83
C THR A 150 16.50 -24.05 -22.51
N ASN A 151 16.80 -22.78 -22.21
CA ASN A 151 18.12 -22.32 -21.77
C ASN A 151 18.39 -22.56 -20.26
N GLY A 152 17.49 -23.28 -19.56
CA GLY A 152 17.63 -23.59 -18.15
C GLY A 152 17.09 -22.53 -17.19
N SER A 153 16.70 -21.35 -17.70
CA SER A 153 16.10 -20.29 -16.88
C SER A 153 14.74 -20.69 -16.32
N LEU A 154 14.37 -20.07 -15.19
CA LEU A 154 13.22 -20.48 -14.42
C LEU A 154 12.46 -19.26 -13.86
N ILE A 155 11.14 -19.23 -14.05
CA ILE A 155 10.24 -18.38 -13.28
C ILE A 155 9.45 -19.29 -12.34
N ARG A 156 9.38 -18.95 -11.06
CA ARG A 156 8.64 -19.72 -10.03
C ARG A 156 7.77 -18.88 -9.16
N LEU A 157 6.72 -19.48 -8.63
CA LEU A 157 5.97 -18.91 -7.52
C LEU A 157 6.76 -19.10 -6.22
N LEU A 158 6.68 -18.10 -5.36
CA LEU A 158 7.14 -18.19 -3.97
C LEU A 158 5.98 -17.83 -3.05
N SER A 159 5.90 -18.52 -1.91
CA SER A 159 4.95 -18.16 -0.85
C SER A 159 5.37 -16.85 -0.19
N THR A 160 4.44 -16.25 0.52
CA THR A 160 4.64 -14.96 1.22
C THR A 160 5.35 -15.10 2.57
N SER A 161 5.83 -16.32 2.93
CA SER A 161 6.56 -16.54 4.18
C SER A 161 7.98 -15.99 4.12
N SER A 162 8.49 -15.51 5.25
CA SER A 162 9.86 -14.96 5.38
C SER A 162 10.96 -15.97 5.00
N SER A 163 10.68 -17.27 5.04
CA SER A 163 11.66 -18.33 4.73
C SER A 163 11.66 -18.79 3.28
N SER A 164 10.71 -18.37 2.45
CA SER A 164 10.48 -18.96 1.13
C SER A 164 11.56 -18.63 0.08
N GLY A 165 12.40 -17.62 0.32
CA GLY A 165 13.49 -17.21 -0.57
C GLY A 165 14.90 -17.61 -0.12
N HIS A 166 15.12 -17.91 1.15
CA HIS A 166 16.44 -17.95 1.83
C HIS A 166 17.45 -18.96 1.26
N SER A 167 17.03 -19.98 0.54
CA SER A 167 17.92 -21.02 0.02
C SER A 167 18.14 -20.97 -1.49
N LYS A 168 17.73 -19.89 -2.16
CA LYS A 168 17.71 -19.82 -3.63
C LYS A 168 18.32 -18.50 -4.10
N THR A 169 19.30 -18.58 -5.01
CA THR A 169 19.80 -17.39 -5.72
C THR A 169 18.74 -16.88 -6.67
N LEU A 170 18.40 -15.60 -6.61
CA LEU A 170 17.43 -14.94 -7.47
C LEU A 170 18.08 -13.77 -8.21
N HIS A 171 17.78 -13.65 -9.50
CA HIS A 171 18.21 -12.54 -10.36
C HIS A 171 17.10 -11.50 -10.49
N GLN A 172 15.85 -11.93 -10.31
CA GLN A 172 14.70 -11.04 -10.36
C GLN A 172 13.62 -11.50 -9.40
N ALA A 173 12.93 -10.54 -8.79
CA ALA A 173 11.69 -10.79 -8.05
C ALA A 173 10.60 -9.81 -8.49
N VAL A 174 9.38 -10.32 -8.61
CA VAL A 174 8.17 -9.52 -8.81
C VAL A 174 7.29 -9.67 -7.58
N LEU A 175 6.97 -8.52 -6.97
CA LEU A 175 6.05 -8.40 -5.86
C LEU A 175 4.79 -7.70 -6.36
N ASP A 176 3.72 -8.47 -6.57
CA ASP A 176 2.43 -7.95 -7.00
C ASP A 176 1.55 -7.64 -5.78
N GLU A 177 0.74 -6.60 -5.90
CA GLU A 177 -0.22 -6.12 -4.89
C GLU A 177 0.42 -5.88 -3.50
N ILE A 178 1.57 -5.17 -3.46
CA ILE A 178 2.30 -4.91 -2.20
C ILE A 178 1.54 -4.00 -1.23
N TRP A 179 0.39 -3.44 -1.63
CA TRP A 179 -0.46 -2.67 -0.73
C TRP A 179 -1.06 -3.52 0.41
N HIS A 180 -1.06 -4.85 0.26
CA HIS A 180 -1.47 -5.78 1.31
C HIS A 180 -0.38 -6.04 2.38
N ASP A 181 0.87 -5.61 2.12
CA ASP A 181 1.98 -5.90 3.02
C ASP A 181 1.95 -4.96 4.23
N ALA A 182 1.44 -5.47 5.35
CA ALA A 182 1.45 -4.79 6.64
C ALA A 182 2.85 -4.80 7.28
N ASP A 183 3.73 -5.71 6.85
CA ASP A 183 5.11 -5.84 7.33
C ASP A 183 6.08 -6.22 6.20
N SER A 184 7.38 -6.23 6.49
CA SER A 184 8.44 -6.47 5.51
C SER A 184 8.81 -7.95 5.29
N ARG A 185 8.04 -8.92 5.80
CA ARG A 185 8.35 -10.37 5.70
C ARG A 185 8.60 -10.82 4.28
N ARG A 186 7.76 -10.41 3.33
CA ARG A 186 7.88 -10.78 1.92
C ARG A 186 9.16 -10.21 1.28
N GLU A 187 9.50 -8.97 1.59
CA GLU A 187 10.74 -8.33 1.14
C GLU A 187 11.98 -8.98 1.79
N GLN A 188 11.94 -9.22 3.11
CA GLN A 188 13.03 -9.84 3.86
C GLN A 188 13.33 -11.26 3.37
N GLY A 189 12.32 -12.01 2.94
CA GLY A 189 12.50 -13.34 2.37
C GLY A 189 13.25 -13.35 1.04
N LEU A 190 13.19 -12.25 0.28
CA LEU A 190 13.81 -12.14 -1.06
C LEU A 190 15.19 -11.46 -1.03
N GLY A 191 15.39 -10.48 -0.15
CA GLY A 191 16.59 -9.66 -0.10
C GLY A 191 17.91 -10.44 -0.07
N PRO A 192 18.10 -11.39 0.88
CA PRO A 192 19.32 -12.19 0.97
C PRO A 192 19.60 -12.99 -0.29
N SER A 193 18.57 -13.49 -0.97
CA SER A 193 18.66 -14.30 -2.18
C SER A 193 19.18 -13.53 -3.40
N MET A 194 19.13 -12.20 -3.35
CA MET A 194 19.50 -11.30 -4.45
C MET A 194 20.74 -10.45 -4.14
N LEU A 195 21.27 -10.51 -2.91
CA LEU A 195 22.33 -9.62 -2.45
C LEU A 195 23.65 -9.82 -3.23
N THR A 196 23.99 -11.06 -3.55
CA THR A 196 25.24 -11.42 -4.24
C THR A 196 25.14 -11.31 -5.76
N ILE A 197 23.97 -10.97 -6.29
CA ILE A 197 23.72 -10.86 -7.73
C ILE A 197 23.79 -9.39 -8.12
N ALA A 198 24.82 -9.05 -8.89
CA ALA A 198 25.09 -7.66 -9.29
C ALA A 198 23.95 -7.05 -10.12
N ASP A 199 23.41 -7.81 -11.08
CA ASP A 199 22.35 -7.41 -12.00
C ASP A 199 20.93 -7.69 -11.48
N ALA A 200 20.76 -7.97 -10.17
CA ALA A 200 19.46 -8.28 -9.60
C ALA A 200 18.49 -7.08 -9.61
N GLN A 201 17.22 -7.37 -9.92
CA GLN A 201 16.13 -6.36 -9.88
C GLN A 201 14.90 -6.87 -9.14
N VAL A 202 14.28 -5.97 -8.37
CA VAL A 202 12.95 -6.15 -7.75
C VAL A 202 11.96 -5.22 -8.43
N LEU A 203 10.92 -5.78 -9.03
CA LEU A 203 9.78 -5.05 -9.56
C LEU A 203 8.61 -5.16 -8.59
N MET A 204 8.12 -4.04 -8.14
CA MET A 204 6.97 -3.90 -7.28
C MET A 204 5.83 -3.26 -8.06
N CYS A 205 4.67 -3.92 -8.09
CA CYS A 205 3.47 -3.42 -8.75
C CYS A 205 2.31 -3.37 -7.76
N SER A 206 1.59 -2.26 -7.74
CA SER A 206 0.46 -2.10 -6.81
C SER A 206 -0.56 -1.08 -7.31
N THR A 207 -1.71 -1.08 -6.69
CA THR A 207 -2.56 0.11 -6.53
C THR A 207 -2.22 0.79 -5.21
N ALA A 208 -2.74 2.00 -5.00
CA ALA A 208 -2.63 2.69 -3.72
C ALA A 208 -3.14 1.83 -2.55
N GLY A 209 -2.53 2.03 -1.41
CA GLY A 209 -2.82 1.30 -0.19
C GLY A 209 -3.64 2.10 0.82
N THR A 210 -3.61 1.60 2.04
CA THR A 210 -4.16 2.22 3.24
C THR A 210 -3.02 2.57 4.20
N ALA A 211 -3.32 3.10 5.36
CA ALA A 211 -2.32 3.30 6.42
C ALA A 211 -1.64 1.99 6.85
N ALA A 212 -2.34 0.85 6.74
CA ALA A 212 -1.79 -0.48 7.05
C ALA A 212 -0.82 -1.01 5.96
N SER A 213 -0.74 -0.37 4.82
CA SER A 213 0.15 -0.74 3.70
C SER A 213 1.58 -0.27 3.93
N VAL A 214 2.21 -0.74 5.03
CA VAL A 214 3.48 -0.21 5.55
C VAL A 214 4.59 -0.25 4.51
N VAL A 215 4.73 -1.36 3.79
CA VAL A 215 5.79 -1.53 2.78
C VAL A 215 5.57 -0.61 1.59
N LEU A 216 4.34 -0.58 1.04
CA LEU A 216 4.02 0.29 -0.09
C LEU A 216 4.22 1.76 0.26
N ASN A 217 3.69 2.23 1.39
CA ASN A 217 3.77 3.62 1.80
C ASN A 217 5.23 4.08 1.92
N ARG A 218 6.08 3.26 2.56
CA ARG A 218 7.53 3.52 2.65
C ARG A 218 8.19 3.63 1.26
N TYR A 219 7.88 2.73 0.34
CA TYR A 219 8.46 2.77 -1.01
C TYR A 219 7.91 3.91 -1.86
N MET A 220 6.67 4.33 -1.68
CA MET A 220 6.13 5.52 -2.34
C MET A 220 6.85 6.78 -1.86
N GLU A 221 7.10 6.93 -0.56
CA GLU A 221 7.88 8.05 0.00
C GLU A 221 9.31 8.08 -0.57
N LEU A 222 10.01 6.94 -0.54
CA LEU A 222 11.35 6.81 -1.12
C LEU A 222 11.35 7.12 -2.63
N GLY A 223 10.35 6.63 -3.35
CA GLY A 223 10.21 6.86 -4.78
C GLY A 223 9.97 8.32 -5.13
N ARG A 224 9.06 8.99 -4.42
CA ARG A 224 8.80 10.42 -4.60
C ARG A 224 10.03 11.28 -4.28
N ALA A 225 10.73 10.95 -3.18
CA ALA A 225 11.99 11.62 -2.83
C ALA A 225 13.07 11.43 -3.91
N ALA A 226 13.20 10.23 -4.47
CA ALA A 226 14.13 9.95 -5.55
C ALA A 226 13.78 10.72 -6.85
N VAL A 227 12.49 10.86 -7.17
CA VAL A 227 12.03 11.68 -8.31
C VAL A 227 12.33 13.15 -8.08
N GLN A 228 12.04 13.69 -6.89
CA GLN A 228 12.32 15.08 -6.55
C GLN A 228 13.83 15.42 -6.61
N ALA A 229 14.66 14.49 -6.15
CA ALA A 229 16.11 14.64 -6.18
C ALA A 229 16.73 14.37 -7.56
N ASP A 230 15.94 13.91 -8.55
CA ASP A 230 16.42 13.40 -9.86
C ASP A 230 17.63 12.45 -9.71
N SER A 231 17.57 11.56 -8.73
CA SER A 231 18.74 10.77 -8.29
C SER A 231 19.32 9.88 -9.41
N GLY A 232 18.49 9.40 -10.32
CA GLY A 232 18.92 8.61 -11.47
C GLY A 232 19.45 7.21 -11.16
N HIS A 233 19.38 6.75 -9.90
CA HIS A 233 19.81 5.42 -9.46
C HIS A 233 19.02 4.95 -8.22
N GLY A 234 19.21 3.69 -7.86
CA GLY A 234 18.59 3.09 -6.67
C GLY A 234 17.17 2.61 -6.92
N ILE A 235 16.19 3.51 -6.95
CA ILE A 235 14.79 3.21 -7.20
C ILE A 235 14.26 4.01 -8.41
N ALA A 236 13.60 3.31 -9.34
CA ALA A 236 12.72 3.96 -10.32
C ALA A 236 11.28 3.94 -9.78
N TYR A 237 10.61 5.07 -9.85
CA TYR A 237 9.24 5.23 -9.39
C TYR A 237 8.34 5.80 -10.46
N ILE A 238 7.16 5.19 -10.64
CA ILE A 238 6.14 5.63 -11.59
C ILE A 238 4.78 5.52 -10.91
N GLU A 239 4.09 6.66 -10.79
CA GLU A 239 2.79 6.75 -10.14
C GLU A 239 1.78 7.43 -11.06
N TYR A 240 0.76 6.70 -11.46
CA TYR A 240 -0.43 7.25 -12.09
C TYR A 240 -1.52 7.32 -11.03
N SER A 241 -1.83 8.52 -10.57
CA SER A 241 -2.85 8.76 -9.55
C SER A 241 -3.63 10.03 -9.82
N ALA A 242 -4.83 10.11 -9.28
CA ALA A 242 -5.65 11.31 -9.33
C ALA A 242 -4.91 12.51 -8.70
N PRO A 243 -5.15 13.74 -9.17
CA PRO A 243 -4.59 14.94 -8.58
C PRO A 243 -5.11 15.17 -7.16
N ASP A 244 -4.41 16.01 -6.39
CA ASP A 244 -4.87 16.41 -5.08
C ASP A 244 -6.19 17.18 -5.18
N GLY A 245 -7.13 16.90 -4.29
CA GLY A 245 -8.47 17.48 -4.34
C GLY A 245 -9.35 16.97 -5.48
N TRP A 246 -9.00 15.81 -6.06
CA TRP A 246 -9.77 15.19 -7.14
C TRP A 246 -11.23 14.93 -6.74
N ASP A 247 -12.14 15.33 -7.63
CA ASP A 247 -13.57 15.03 -7.55
C ASP A 247 -13.89 13.80 -8.42
N PRO A 248 -14.33 12.67 -7.83
CA PRO A 248 -14.77 11.50 -8.57
C PRO A 248 -15.97 11.72 -9.51
N GLU A 249 -16.71 12.80 -9.37
CA GLU A 249 -17.80 13.15 -10.28
C GLU A 249 -17.31 13.82 -11.57
N ASP A 250 -16.10 14.37 -11.58
CA ASP A 250 -15.48 14.88 -12.83
C ASP A 250 -14.90 13.76 -13.68
N GLU A 251 -15.76 13.11 -14.45
CA GLU A 251 -15.40 11.98 -15.30
C GLU A 251 -14.32 12.30 -16.34
N ALA A 252 -14.19 13.56 -16.78
CA ALA A 252 -13.16 13.95 -17.71
C ALA A 252 -11.77 13.85 -17.11
N SER A 253 -11.65 14.00 -15.80
CA SER A 253 -10.39 13.90 -15.06
C SER A 253 -9.74 12.51 -15.13
N TYR A 254 -10.53 11.43 -15.23
CA TYR A 254 -10.04 10.06 -15.30
C TYR A 254 -9.04 9.82 -16.42
N TYR A 255 -9.25 10.49 -17.57
CA TYR A 255 -8.35 10.38 -18.74
C TYR A 255 -6.96 10.92 -18.45
N GLY A 256 -6.79 11.74 -17.42
CA GLY A 256 -5.49 12.29 -17.01
C GLY A 256 -4.57 11.32 -16.30
N PHE A 257 -5.14 10.29 -15.63
CA PHE A 257 -4.37 9.38 -14.76
C PHE A 257 -4.73 7.90 -14.91
N MET A 258 -5.73 7.52 -15.71
CA MET A 258 -6.08 6.12 -15.98
C MET A 258 -5.61 5.72 -17.39
N PRO A 259 -4.36 5.24 -17.54
CA PRO A 259 -3.74 5.06 -18.85
C PRO A 259 -4.32 3.92 -19.70
N ALA A 260 -5.18 3.07 -19.14
CA ALA A 260 -5.91 2.06 -19.90
C ALA A 260 -7.36 2.47 -20.22
N LEU A 261 -7.79 3.67 -19.83
CA LEU A 261 -9.12 4.18 -20.14
C LEU A 261 -9.20 4.65 -21.58
N CYS A 262 -10.17 4.12 -22.34
CA CYS A 262 -10.35 4.44 -23.75
C CYS A 262 -11.13 5.76 -23.94
N PRO A 263 -10.54 6.78 -24.60
CA PRO A 263 -11.27 8.01 -24.92
C PRO A 263 -12.24 7.87 -26.11
N ASP A 264 -12.10 6.79 -26.91
CA ASP A 264 -12.88 6.57 -28.14
C ASP A 264 -13.27 5.08 -28.29
N PRO A 265 -14.33 4.59 -27.55
CA PRO A 265 -14.82 3.23 -27.72
C PRO A 265 -15.65 3.06 -29.00
N PRO A 266 -15.55 1.91 -29.73
CA PRO A 266 -14.58 0.83 -29.53
C PRO A 266 -13.15 1.28 -29.87
N CYS A 267 -12.19 0.90 -29.03
CA CYS A 267 -10.82 1.45 -29.05
C CYS A 267 -10.13 1.33 -30.42
N ARG A 268 -9.81 2.47 -31.03
CA ARG A 268 -9.02 2.60 -32.27
C ARG A 268 -7.67 3.29 -32.05
N CYS A 269 -7.38 3.71 -30.83
CA CYS A 269 -6.25 4.56 -30.48
C CYS A 269 -4.88 4.00 -30.89
N GLY A 270 -4.71 2.69 -30.85
CA GLY A 270 -3.45 2.03 -31.21
C GLY A 270 -3.29 1.69 -32.69
N GLY A 271 -4.25 2.02 -33.56
CA GLY A 271 -4.22 1.65 -34.97
C GLY A 271 -4.10 0.13 -35.18
N GLY A 272 -4.71 -0.68 -34.34
CA GLY A 272 -4.62 -2.15 -34.35
C GLY A 272 -3.38 -2.75 -33.70
N ARG A 273 -2.38 -1.94 -33.32
CA ARG A 273 -1.14 -2.41 -32.70
C ARG A 273 -1.27 -2.67 -31.19
N TRP A 274 -2.11 -1.89 -30.53
CA TRP A 274 -2.47 -2.01 -29.11
C TRP A 274 -3.84 -1.37 -28.90
N ARG A 275 -4.46 -1.61 -27.74
CA ARG A 275 -5.76 -1.02 -27.39
C ARG A 275 -5.86 -0.79 -25.90
N HIS A 276 -6.62 0.20 -25.50
CA HIS A 276 -7.07 0.36 -24.13
C HIS A 276 -8.05 -0.76 -23.74
N THR A 277 -8.11 -1.06 -22.45
CA THR A 277 -8.90 -2.19 -21.92
C THR A 277 -10.03 -1.75 -21.00
N VAL A 278 -10.06 -0.48 -20.60
CA VAL A 278 -11.06 0.08 -19.68
C VAL A 278 -11.98 1.04 -20.43
N THR A 279 -13.26 1.02 -20.09
CA THR A 279 -14.28 1.95 -20.61
C THR A 279 -14.81 2.82 -19.47
N LEU A 280 -15.33 4.01 -19.81
CA LEU A 280 -15.93 4.91 -18.82
C LEU A 280 -17.16 4.30 -18.15
N ASP A 281 -17.96 3.55 -18.90
CA ASP A 281 -19.16 2.88 -18.36
C ASP A 281 -18.79 1.82 -17.29
N ALA A 282 -17.68 1.10 -17.47
CA ALA A 282 -17.18 0.19 -16.45
C ALA A 282 -16.79 0.95 -15.16
N ILE A 283 -16.14 2.11 -15.30
CA ILE A 283 -15.75 2.94 -14.14
C ILE A 283 -16.99 3.50 -13.43
N ARG A 284 -18.01 3.94 -14.18
CA ARG A 284 -19.29 4.40 -13.60
C ARG A 284 -19.98 3.32 -12.78
N SER A 285 -19.99 2.09 -13.29
CA SER A 285 -20.57 0.94 -12.58
C SER A 285 -19.83 0.68 -11.26
N GLU A 286 -18.51 0.72 -11.26
CA GLU A 286 -17.70 0.53 -10.07
C GLU A 286 -17.92 1.67 -9.04
N ARG A 287 -17.96 2.93 -9.53
CA ARG A 287 -18.24 4.09 -8.67
C ARG A 287 -19.60 3.99 -7.97
N ALA A 288 -20.61 3.53 -8.69
CA ALA A 288 -21.97 3.38 -8.16
C ALA A 288 -22.09 2.27 -7.10
N SER A 289 -21.18 1.30 -7.09
CA SER A 289 -21.24 0.11 -6.23
C SER A 289 -20.26 0.12 -5.06
N MET A 290 -19.26 1.01 -5.08
CA MET A 290 -18.19 1.07 -4.08
C MET A 290 -18.38 2.25 -3.13
N GLU A 291 -17.91 2.07 -1.90
CA GLU A 291 -17.75 3.20 -0.96
C GLU A 291 -16.76 4.22 -1.51
N PRO A 292 -17.01 5.55 -1.38
CA PRO A 292 -16.17 6.59 -1.98
C PRO A 292 -14.67 6.49 -1.63
N PRO A 293 -14.26 6.20 -0.38
CA PRO A 293 -12.83 6.06 -0.06
C PRO A 293 -12.18 4.85 -0.74
N GLU A 294 -12.91 3.75 -0.86
CA GLU A 294 -12.41 2.55 -1.54
C GLU A 294 -12.33 2.76 -3.06
N PHE A 295 -13.30 3.45 -3.65
CA PHE A 295 -13.27 3.84 -5.05
C PHE A 295 -12.07 4.76 -5.33
N ALA A 296 -11.83 5.77 -4.49
CA ALA A 296 -10.67 6.66 -4.62
C ALA A 296 -9.35 5.88 -4.54
N ARG A 297 -9.23 4.92 -3.64
CA ARG A 297 -8.08 4.05 -3.53
C ARG A 297 -7.90 3.16 -4.78
N ALA A 298 -8.95 2.49 -5.20
CA ALA A 298 -8.89 1.48 -6.25
C ALA A 298 -8.75 2.08 -7.65
N TYR A 299 -9.50 3.13 -7.93
CA TYR A 299 -9.62 3.73 -9.27
C TYR A 299 -8.99 5.12 -9.38
N GLY A 300 -8.87 5.86 -8.29
CA GLY A 300 -8.08 7.09 -8.22
C GLY A 300 -6.59 6.84 -7.95
N ASN A 301 -6.23 5.64 -7.48
CA ASN A 301 -4.89 5.33 -6.98
C ASN A 301 -4.43 6.33 -5.89
N VAL A 302 -5.37 6.78 -5.08
CA VAL A 302 -5.14 7.71 -3.97
C VAL A 302 -4.99 6.89 -2.70
N SER A 303 -3.83 6.98 -2.05
CA SER A 303 -3.62 6.26 -0.78
C SER A 303 -4.61 6.76 0.27
N ASN A 304 -5.39 5.83 0.82
CA ASN A 304 -6.28 6.12 1.94
C ASN A 304 -5.49 6.11 3.27
N THR A 305 -4.39 6.88 3.31
CA THR A 305 -3.60 7.08 4.53
C THR A 305 -4.24 8.10 5.46
N THR A 306 -5.06 8.98 4.90
CA THR A 306 -5.87 9.94 5.64
C THR A 306 -7.04 9.26 6.35
N GLY A 307 -7.56 8.15 5.82
CA GLY A 307 -8.73 7.47 6.37
C GLY A 307 -8.55 6.90 7.78
N GLN A 308 -7.33 6.57 8.20
CA GLN A 308 -7.06 6.13 9.58
C GLN A 308 -6.49 7.23 10.49
N ARG A 309 -5.80 8.23 9.93
CA ARG A 309 -5.37 9.41 10.71
C ARG A 309 -6.46 10.50 10.82
N ALA A 310 -7.36 10.52 9.86
CA ALA A 310 -8.42 11.52 9.78
C ALA A 310 -9.82 10.92 10.02
N SER A 311 -9.95 9.62 10.17
CA SER A 311 -11.23 8.92 10.03
C SER A 311 -12.24 9.18 11.11
N MET A 312 -11.83 9.68 12.28
CA MET A 312 -12.80 10.02 13.32
C MET A 312 -13.01 11.53 13.47
N LEU A 313 -12.01 12.35 13.12
CA LEU A 313 -11.97 13.75 13.56
C LEU A 313 -11.55 14.72 12.45
N ALA A 314 -11.44 14.28 11.20
CA ALA A 314 -10.79 15.02 10.11
C ALA A 314 -11.42 16.36 9.72
N GLY A 315 -12.68 16.56 10.00
CA GLY A 315 -13.37 17.79 9.59
C GLY A 315 -13.63 18.78 10.72
N GLY A 316 -13.45 18.40 11.99
CA GLY A 316 -13.90 19.22 13.09
C GLY A 316 -12.96 19.34 14.28
N TRP A 317 -11.94 18.47 14.39
CA TRP A 317 -11.10 18.44 15.58
C TRP A 317 -10.28 19.73 15.78
N GLY A 318 -9.69 20.24 14.71
CA GLY A 318 -8.95 21.51 14.77
C GLY A 318 -9.82 22.70 15.16
N ASP A 319 -11.07 22.70 14.71
CA ASP A 319 -12.04 23.76 14.98
C ASP A 319 -12.57 23.71 16.43
N ARG A 320 -12.38 22.59 17.10
CA ARG A 320 -12.75 22.38 18.52
C ARG A 320 -11.60 22.67 19.48
N ALA A 321 -10.42 23.04 18.98
CA ALA A 321 -9.29 23.39 19.83
C ALA A 321 -9.60 24.67 20.65
N ASP A 322 -9.65 24.52 21.96
CA ASP A 322 -9.87 25.60 22.91
C ASP A 322 -8.79 25.55 24.00
N PRO A 323 -7.69 26.32 23.83
CA PRO A 323 -6.61 26.37 24.83
C PRO A 323 -7.05 26.84 26.21
N GLY A 324 -8.21 27.50 26.32
CA GLY A 324 -8.80 27.94 27.59
C GLY A 324 -9.73 26.91 28.23
N SER A 325 -9.93 25.76 27.58
CA SER A 325 -10.85 24.73 28.08
C SER A 325 -10.34 24.12 29.40
N GLN A 326 -11.23 23.99 30.37
CA GLN A 326 -10.94 23.40 31.69
C GLN A 326 -12.04 22.43 32.11
N ILE A 327 -11.62 21.32 32.72
CA ILE A 327 -12.54 20.33 33.29
C ILE A 327 -13.09 20.90 34.61
N SER A 328 -14.41 20.81 34.76
CA SER A 328 -15.13 21.19 35.99
C SER A 328 -15.86 19.95 36.51
N GLY A 329 -15.21 19.17 37.37
CA GLY A 329 -15.81 17.97 37.96
C GLY A 329 -14.92 16.73 37.87
N PRO A 330 -15.49 15.52 37.87
CA PRO A 330 -14.70 14.29 37.84
C PRO A 330 -13.85 14.14 36.57
N VAL A 331 -12.64 13.69 36.76
CA VAL A 331 -11.67 13.46 35.70
C VAL A 331 -11.54 11.95 35.42
N ALA A 332 -11.55 11.56 34.17
CA ALA A 332 -11.18 10.22 33.72
C ALA A 332 -9.81 10.25 33.05
N LEU A 333 -8.99 9.26 33.32
CA LEU A 333 -7.75 9.02 32.59
C LEU A 333 -7.91 7.82 31.65
N ALA A 334 -7.29 7.88 30.50
CA ALA A 334 -7.19 6.75 29.60
C ALA A 334 -5.76 6.60 29.08
N PHE A 335 -5.32 5.39 28.78
CA PHE A 335 -4.06 5.20 28.11
C PHE A 335 -4.17 4.16 27.00
N ALA A 336 -3.30 4.30 26.01
CA ALA A 336 -3.18 3.37 24.90
C ALA A 336 -1.71 3.04 24.66
N VAL A 337 -1.49 1.81 24.20
CA VAL A 337 -0.21 1.33 23.70
C VAL A 337 -0.40 0.92 22.25
N ALA A 338 0.40 1.49 21.38
CA ALA A 338 0.34 1.18 19.97
C ALA A 338 0.77 -0.28 19.72
N SER A 339 0.01 -1.00 18.90
CA SER A 339 0.34 -2.36 18.50
C SER A 339 1.63 -2.42 17.69
N ASP A 340 2.18 -3.61 17.55
CA ASP A 340 3.36 -3.85 16.70
C ASP A 340 3.11 -3.54 15.22
N GLU A 341 1.85 -3.49 14.81
CA GLU A 341 1.40 -3.12 13.45
C GLU A 341 1.24 -1.60 13.27
N SER A 342 1.37 -0.82 14.33
CA SER A 342 1.29 0.64 14.28
C SER A 342 2.53 1.24 13.60
N PRO A 343 2.40 2.43 12.94
CA PRO A 343 3.56 3.20 12.46
C PRO A 343 4.57 3.56 13.57
N TRP A 344 4.15 3.48 14.83
CA TRP A 344 4.99 3.68 16.02
C TRP A 344 4.79 2.52 17.01
N PRO A 345 5.37 1.33 16.74
CA PRO A 345 5.19 0.16 17.59
C PRO A 345 5.58 0.45 19.05
N GLY A 346 4.73 0.04 19.97
CA GLY A 346 4.97 0.24 21.41
C GLY A 346 4.88 1.69 21.88
N ALA A 347 4.54 2.66 21.02
CA ALA A 347 4.33 4.04 21.47
C ALA A 347 3.16 4.12 22.45
N THR A 348 3.30 4.98 23.46
CA THR A 348 2.29 5.17 24.50
C THR A 348 1.70 6.55 24.48
N SER A 349 0.41 6.66 24.79
CA SER A 349 -0.29 7.92 24.98
C SER A 349 -1.17 7.85 26.23
N ILE A 350 -1.26 8.97 26.95
CA ILE A 350 -2.15 9.15 28.11
C ILE A 350 -3.03 10.34 27.82
N ALA A 351 -4.33 10.15 27.95
CA ALA A 351 -5.34 11.19 27.74
C ALA A 351 -6.12 11.44 29.03
N VAL A 352 -6.61 12.67 29.18
CA VAL A 352 -7.56 13.06 30.21
C VAL A 352 -8.87 13.47 29.54
N ALA A 353 -9.98 13.13 30.18
CA ALA A 353 -11.30 13.54 29.74
C ALA A 353 -12.18 13.93 30.94
N GLY A 354 -13.11 14.84 30.68
CA GLY A 354 -14.08 15.30 31.67
C GLY A 354 -15.12 16.23 31.06
N ARG A 355 -15.92 16.87 31.90
CA ARG A 355 -16.88 17.87 31.45
C ARG A 355 -16.47 19.26 31.89
N ARG A 356 -16.73 20.24 31.05
CA ARG A 356 -16.58 21.66 31.32
C ARG A 356 -17.77 22.18 32.14
N ALA A 357 -17.65 23.37 32.70
CA ALA A 357 -18.74 24.03 33.46
C ALA A 357 -19.98 24.29 32.60
N ASP A 358 -19.82 24.46 31.27
CA ASP A 358 -20.90 24.61 30.30
C ASP A 358 -21.54 23.28 29.85
N GLY A 359 -21.08 22.15 30.37
CA GLY A 359 -21.57 20.81 30.07
C GLY A 359 -20.96 20.16 28.85
N LEU A 360 -20.12 20.85 28.06
CA LEU A 360 -19.41 20.30 26.94
C LEU A 360 -18.33 19.32 27.40
N GLY A 361 -17.97 18.38 26.50
CA GLY A 361 -16.84 17.47 26.70
C GLY A 361 -15.51 18.21 26.63
N HIS A 362 -14.54 17.78 27.43
CA HIS A 362 -13.14 18.17 27.34
C HIS A 362 -12.31 16.90 27.21
N GLY A 363 -11.37 16.87 26.28
CA GLY A 363 -10.41 15.77 26.11
C GLY A 363 -9.10 16.30 25.59
N GLU A 364 -7.99 15.90 26.22
CA GLU A 364 -6.63 16.26 25.79
C GLU A 364 -5.63 15.16 26.11
N LEU A 365 -4.46 15.19 25.43
CA LEU A 365 -3.32 14.38 25.83
C LEU A 365 -2.61 15.07 26.99
N THR A 366 -2.32 14.32 28.05
CA THR A 366 -1.59 14.84 29.23
C THR A 366 -0.16 15.23 28.91
N GLU A 367 0.39 14.63 27.85
CA GLU A 367 1.75 14.81 27.40
C GLU A 367 1.93 14.32 25.94
N PRO A 368 3.00 14.68 25.23
CA PRO A 368 3.28 14.15 23.91
C PRO A 368 3.36 12.62 23.90
N VAL A 369 2.96 12.00 22.78
CA VAL A 369 3.10 10.54 22.58
C VAL A 369 4.56 10.13 22.79
N ARG A 370 4.80 9.14 23.65
CA ARG A 370 6.15 8.66 23.98
C ARG A 370 6.49 7.40 23.18
N PRO A 371 7.76 7.27 22.72
CA PRO A 371 8.24 6.00 22.17
C PRO A 371 8.45 4.98 23.31
N GLY A 372 7.91 3.77 23.16
CA GLY A 372 8.05 2.68 24.11
C GLY A 372 7.14 2.77 25.34
N THR A 373 7.26 1.77 26.20
CA THR A 373 6.41 1.56 27.39
C THR A 373 7.12 1.80 28.72
N ALA A 374 8.41 2.15 28.68
CA ALA A 374 9.22 2.32 29.88
C ALA A 374 8.65 3.42 30.80
N GLY A 375 8.41 3.08 32.08
CA GLY A 375 7.86 4.00 33.08
C GLY A 375 6.37 4.36 32.92
N LEU A 376 5.63 3.69 32.03
CA LEU A 376 4.21 3.97 31.80
C LEU A 376 3.40 3.80 33.09
N VAL A 377 3.54 2.68 33.80
CA VAL A 377 2.75 2.40 35.01
C VAL A 377 3.09 3.38 36.12
N ASP A 378 4.37 3.71 36.33
CA ASP A 378 4.78 4.72 37.33
C ASP A 378 4.16 6.08 37.02
N ARG A 379 4.12 6.47 35.74
CA ARG A 379 3.47 7.71 35.31
C ARG A 379 1.97 7.71 35.50
N LEU A 380 1.28 6.60 35.23
CA LEU A 380 -0.16 6.45 35.48
C LEU A 380 -0.47 6.53 36.97
N VAL A 381 0.36 5.94 37.83
CA VAL A 381 0.22 6.03 39.29
C VAL A 381 0.43 7.48 39.75
N GLU A 382 1.47 8.16 39.31
CA GLU A 382 1.73 9.59 39.62
C GLU A 382 0.54 10.48 39.24
N LEU A 383 0.03 10.32 38.02
CA LEU A 383 -1.15 11.09 37.56
C LEU A 383 -2.39 10.77 38.38
N ALA A 384 -2.58 9.50 38.74
CA ALA A 384 -3.73 9.09 39.56
C ALA A 384 -3.62 9.60 41.02
N GLU A 385 -2.40 9.72 41.56
CA GLU A 385 -2.18 10.33 42.90
C GLU A 385 -2.40 11.83 42.89
N ARG A 386 -2.00 12.49 41.81
CA ARG A 386 -2.10 13.96 41.69
C ARG A 386 -3.52 14.42 41.40
N HIS A 387 -4.28 13.71 40.59
CA HIS A 387 -5.55 14.19 40.03
C HIS A 387 -6.79 13.42 40.53
N ASP A 388 -6.60 12.34 41.30
CA ASP A 388 -7.66 11.45 41.83
C ASP A 388 -8.75 11.12 40.79
N PRO A 389 -8.42 10.54 39.63
CA PRO A 389 -9.38 10.28 38.58
C PRO A 389 -10.45 9.29 39.04
N CYS A 390 -11.70 9.53 38.63
CA CYS A 390 -12.81 8.62 38.94
C CYS A 390 -12.64 7.24 38.28
N VAL A 391 -11.85 7.15 37.19
CA VAL A 391 -11.52 5.89 36.51
C VAL A 391 -10.25 6.05 35.68
N LEU A 392 -9.48 4.96 35.59
CA LEU A 392 -8.46 4.74 34.60
C LEU A 392 -8.98 3.72 33.57
N VAL A 393 -8.94 4.06 32.27
CA VAL A 393 -9.53 3.26 31.20
C VAL A 393 -8.44 2.78 30.24
N LEU A 394 -8.54 1.54 29.80
CA LEU A 394 -7.72 0.99 28.73
C LEU A 394 -8.53 0.10 27.78
N ASN A 395 -8.04 -0.05 26.54
CA ASN A 395 -8.60 -1.00 25.59
C ASN A 395 -7.98 -2.39 25.79
N GLY A 396 -8.80 -3.36 26.20
CA GLY A 396 -8.38 -4.76 26.42
C GLY A 396 -8.05 -5.52 25.14
N ALA A 397 -8.43 -5.02 23.97
CA ALA A 397 -8.07 -5.62 22.69
C ALA A 397 -6.72 -5.10 22.13
N GLY A 398 -6.03 -4.22 22.85
CA GLY A 398 -4.77 -3.62 22.44
C GLY A 398 -3.58 -4.03 23.32
N GLY A 399 -2.37 -3.55 22.96
CA GLY A 399 -1.14 -3.81 23.70
C GLY A 399 -1.12 -3.31 25.17
N ALA A 400 -2.14 -2.55 25.57
CA ALA A 400 -2.26 -2.03 26.93
C ALA A 400 -2.68 -3.09 27.98
N GLU A 401 -3.28 -4.21 27.56
CA GLU A 401 -3.77 -5.25 28.47
C GLU A 401 -2.66 -5.87 29.34
N VAL A 402 -1.45 -5.94 28.83
CA VAL A 402 -0.28 -6.50 29.55
C VAL A 402 0.03 -5.77 30.84
N PHE A 403 -0.38 -4.52 30.99
CA PHE A 403 -0.14 -3.68 32.18
C PHE A 403 -1.20 -3.82 33.28
N VAL A 404 -2.30 -4.53 33.00
CA VAL A 404 -3.41 -4.70 33.98
C VAL A 404 -2.91 -5.31 35.29
N LYS A 405 -2.07 -6.35 35.20
CA LYS A 405 -1.52 -7.02 36.41
C LYS A 405 -0.70 -6.06 37.26
N GLU A 406 0.21 -5.32 36.67
CA GLU A 406 1.07 -4.37 37.36
C GLU A 406 0.26 -3.21 37.99
N LEU A 407 -0.73 -2.70 37.28
CA LEU A 407 -1.66 -1.68 37.80
C LEU A 407 -2.44 -2.19 39.01
N VAL A 408 -2.88 -3.46 39.01
CA VAL A 408 -3.55 -4.07 40.14
C VAL A 408 -2.61 -4.19 41.35
N GLU A 409 -1.35 -4.55 41.15
CA GLU A 409 -0.32 -4.57 42.21
C GLU A 409 -0.07 -3.16 42.79
N ARG A 410 -0.28 -2.10 41.98
CA ARG A 410 -0.14 -0.68 42.38
C ARG A 410 -1.44 -0.07 42.94
N GLY A 411 -2.44 -0.88 43.27
CA GLY A 411 -3.64 -0.44 44.00
C GLY A 411 -4.88 -0.12 43.15
N PHE A 412 -4.84 -0.44 41.87
CA PHE A 412 -6.04 -0.41 41.02
C PHE A 412 -6.84 -1.69 41.13
N VAL A 413 -8.14 -1.61 40.83
CA VAL A 413 -9.05 -2.78 40.81
C VAL A 413 -9.89 -2.72 39.54
N VAL A 414 -9.88 -3.81 38.78
CA VAL A 414 -10.75 -3.94 37.61
C VAL A 414 -12.21 -4.00 38.06
N THR A 415 -13.01 -3.05 37.61
CA THR A 415 -14.44 -2.95 37.96
C THR A 415 -15.29 -2.92 36.69
N ALA A 416 -16.49 -3.47 36.78
CA ALA A 416 -17.49 -3.32 35.73
C ALA A 416 -17.97 -1.85 35.65
N PRO A 417 -18.45 -1.40 34.48
CA PRO A 417 -19.03 -0.08 34.33
C PRO A 417 -20.10 0.21 35.40
N GLY A 418 -20.02 1.40 36.04
CA GLY A 418 -20.98 1.82 37.05
C GLY A 418 -20.82 1.22 38.45
N LYS A 419 -19.79 0.36 38.70
CA LYS A 419 -19.50 -0.18 40.03
C LYS A 419 -18.32 0.54 40.67
N ASP A 420 -18.46 0.98 41.91
CA ASP A 420 -17.39 1.61 42.66
C ASP A 420 -16.34 0.60 43.13
N PRO A 421 -15.06 0.98 43.18
CA PRO A 421 -14.01 0.15 43.74
C PRO A 421 -14.15 0.04 45.27
N PRO A 422 -13.56 -0.97 45.89
CA PRO A 422 -13.46 -1.07 47.36
C PRO A 422 -12.75 0.17 47.94
N PRO A 423 -13.06 0.55 49.20
CA PRO A 423 -12.41 1.67 49.87
C PRO A 423 -10.87 1.60 49.79
N GLY A 424 -10.23 2.73 49.42
CA GLY A 424 -8.77 2.82 49.28
C GLY A 424 -8.18 2.20 48.03
N LYS A 425 -9.02 1.74 47.08
CA LYS A 425 -8.60 1.26 45.75
C LYS A 425 -9.06 2.21 44.66
N ARG A 426 -8.29 2.26 43.54
CA ARG A 426 -8.61 3.07 42.35
C ARG A 426 -9.27 2.20 41.29
N ARG A 427 -10.25 2.78 40.61
CA ARG A 427 -11.00 2.09 39.56
C ARG A 427 -10.18 1.95 38.30
N LEU A 428 -10.08 0.71 37.79
CA LEU A 428 -9.56 0.39 36.47
C LEU A 428 -10.69 -0.22 35.61
N GLN A 429 -10.91 0.32 34.44
CA GLN A 429 -11.87 -0.22 33.48
C GLN A 429 -11.14 -0.73 32.24
N VAL A 430 -11.34 -2.01 31.94
CA VAL A 430 -10.85 -2.63 30.71
C VAL A 430 -12.03 -2.70 29.73
N THR A 431 -11.96 -2.00 28.61
CA THR A 431 -13.03 -1.98 27.61
C THR A 431 -12.81 -3.09 26.58
N GLY A 432 -13.91 -3.73 26.18
CA GLY A 432 -13.88 -4.68 25.05
C GLY A 432 -13.93 -3.94 23.70
N ALA A 433 -13.67 -4.67 22.61
CA ALA A 433 -13.66 -4.11 21.26
C ALA A 433 -14.97 -3.38 20.89
N ARG A 434 -16.12 -3.90 21.34
CA ARG A 434 -17.43 -3.29 21.06
C ARG A 434 -17.62 -1.97 21.82
N GLU A 435 -17.25 -1.92 23.09
CA GLU A 435 -17.34 -0.69 23.91
C GLU A 435 -16.40 0.38 23.39
N TYR A 436 -15.19 -0.02 23.00
CA TYR A 436 -14.22 0.86 22.37
C TYR A 436 -14.76 1.45 21.05
N ALA A 437 -15.31 0.62 20.18
CA ALA A 437 -15.92 1.09 18.92
C ALA A 437 -17.09 2.04 19.14
N GLN A 438 -17.94 1.78 20.16
CA GLN A 438 -19.03 2.67 20.52
C GLN A 438 -18.53 4.02 21.04
N ALA A 439 -17.50 4.03 21.90
CA ALA A 439 -16.90 5.26 22.41
C ALA A 439 -16.28 6.09 21.29
N CYS A 440 -15.62 5.44 20.34
CA CYS A 440 -15.09 6.07 19.15
C CYS A 440 -16.18 6.70 18.27
N GLY A 441 -17.29 5.99 18.05
CA GLY A 441 -18.45 6.50 17.30
C GLY A 441 -19.08 7.73 17.97
N ALA A 442 -19.32 7.67 19.28
CA ALA A 442 -19.87 8.79 20.04
C ALA A 442 -18.97 10.03 19.97
N LEU A 443 -17.64 9.86 20.12
CA LEU A 443 -16.70 10.97 19.99
C LEU A 443 -16.74 11.60 18.59
N ALA A 444 -16.83 10.77 17.53
CA ALA A 444 -16.93 11.27 16.17
C ALA A 444 -18.22 12.07 15.93
N ASP A 445 -19.31 11.68 16.55
CA ASP A 445 -20.59 12.41 16.46
C ASP A 445 -20.58 13.71 17.26
N ASP A 446 -19.91 13.76 18.41
CA ASP A 446 -19.73 14.96 19.22
C ASP A 446 -18.81 16.01 18.56
N VAL A 447 -17.93 15.59 17.64
CA VAL A 447 -16.98 16.47 16.93
C VAL A 447 -17.57 17.04 15.63
N LYS A 448 -18.57 16.42 15.04
CA LYS A 448 -19.31 16.96 13.87
C LYS A 448 -20.14 18.17 14.26
#